data_d907b3f0c7a27602f79fcc32ad4a1482
#
_entry.id   d907b3f0c7a27602f79fcc32ad4a1482
#
_cell.length_a   1.000
_cell.length_b   1.000
_cell.length_c   1.000
_cell.angle_alpha   90.00
_cell.angle_beta   90.00
_cell.angle_gamma   90.00
#
_symmetry.space_group_name_H-M   'P 1'
#
loop_
_entity.id
_entity.type
_entity.pdbx_description
1 polymer ?
#
loop_
_entity_poly.entity_id
_entity_poly.type
_entity_poly.pdbx_seq_one_letter_code
_entity_poly.pdbx_strand_id
1 'polypeptide(L)'
;KDDIYHPKQDVVALRARVGIVFQKPNPFPKSIYDNVAYGPKVHGLAASKTDLDEIVEVSLRKAGLWAEVKDRLTAPGTGLSGGQQQRLCIARTIAVGPEVILMDEPCSALDPIATAKIEELMAELSQNFTIAIVTHSMQQAARVSQRTAYFHMGKLIEVNDTKRVFTNPEHELTEAYITGRFG
;
A
#
# COMPACT_ATOMS: atom_id res chain seq x y z
N LYS A 1 7.92 -15.27 -18.51
CA LYS A 1 7.34 -15.16 -17.14
C LYS A 1 8.21 -15.99 -16.24
N ASP A 2 8.96 -15.33 -15.36
CA ASP A 2 9.85 -16.03 -14.42
C ASP A 2 9.01 -16.48 -13.23
N ASP A 3 9.25 -17.72 -12.78
CA ASP A 3 8.62 -18.24 -11.56
C ASP A 3 9.31 -17.61 -10.35
N ILE A 4 8.55 -16.84 -9.57
CA ILE A 4 9.06 -16.16 -8.36
C ILE A 4 9.47 -17.14 -7.24
N TYR A 5 9.04 -18.39 -7.33
CA TYR A 5 9.43 -19.48 -6.41
C TYR A 5 10.60 -20.32 -6.94
N HIS A 6 11.17 -19.97 -8.10
CA HIS A 6 12.27 -20.72 -8.66
C HIS A 6 13.50 -20.70 -7.70
N PRO A 7 14.16 -21.82 -7.42
CA PRO A 7 15.27 -21.88 -6.44
C PRO A 7 16.45 -20.96 -6.75
N LYS A 8 16.63 -20.53 -7.99
CA LYS A 8 17.68 -19.59 -8.43
C LYS A 8 17.23 -18.12 -8.42
N GLN A 9 15.99 -17.82 -7.95
CA GLN A 9 15.49 -16.48 -7.89
C GLN A 9 16.31 -15.65 -6.89
N ASP A 10 16.81 -14.49 -7.34
CA ASP A 10 17.38 -13.49 -6.42
C ASP A 10 16.26 -12.85 -5.60
N VAL A 11 16.11 -13.34 -4.37
CA VAL A 11 15.06 -12.88 -3.45
C VAL A 11 15.27 -11.43 -3.02
N VAL A 12 16.51 -10.96 -2.96
CA VAL A 12 16.82 -9.56 -2.58
C VAL A 12 16.37 -8.62 -3.69
N ALA A 13 16.75 -8.91 -4.93
CA ALA A 13 16.31 -8.16 -6.09
C ALA A 13 14.78 -8.21 -6.28
N LEU A 14 14.14 -9.36 -6.05
CA LEU A 14 12.68 -9.48 -6.09
C LEU A 14 12.01 -8.58 -5.04
N ARG A 15 12.50 -8.59 -3.79
CA ARG A 15 11.94 -7.78 -2.70
C ARG A 15 12.11 -6.27 -2.91
N ALA A 16 13.12 -5.84 -3.64
CA ALA A 16 13.27 -4.44 -4.03
C ALA A 16 12.16 -3.98 -4.99
N ARG A 17 11.61 -4.90 -5.81
CA ARG A 17 10.54 -4.64 -6.78
C ARG A 17 9.13 -4.75 -6.20
N VAL A 18 8.98 -5.32 -5.00
CA VAL A 18 7.68 -5.55 -4.35
C VAL A 18 7.67 -4.85 -3.00
N GLY A 19 6.94 -3.74 -2.93
CA GLY A 19 6.71 -3.04 -1.68
C GLY A 19 5.58 -3.67 -0.87
N ILE A 20 5.61 -3.52 0.45
CA ILE A 20 4.53 -3.98 1.33
C ILE A 20 4.14 -2.92 2.35
N VAL A 21 2.84 -2.73 2.53
CA VAL A 21 2.22 -1.87 3.53
C VAL A 21 1.36 -2.75 4.42
N PHE A 22 1.68 -2.80 5.70
CA PHE A 22 1.00 -3.66 6.67
C PHE A 22 -0.27 -3.02 7.24
N GLN A 23 -1.16 -3.84 7.74
CA GLN A 23 -2.41 -3.46 8.40
C GLN A 23 -2.16 -2.48 9.56
N LYS A 24 -1.20 -2.80 10.44
CA LYS A 24 -0.78 -1.91 11.52
C LYS A 24 0.41 -1.07 11.04
N PRO A 25 0.32 0.27 11.08
CA PRO A 25 1.45 1.13 10.77
C PRO A 25 2.69 0.73 11.58
N ASN A 26 3.82 0.60 10.90
CA ASN A 26 5.07 0.15 11.51
C ASN A 26 6.25 1.06 11.15
N PRO A 27 6.18 2.37 11.44
CA PRO A 27 7.32 3.24 11.24
C PRO A 27 8.52 2.73 12.03
N PHE A 28 9.70 2.84 11.46
CA PHE A 28 10.93 2.54 12.20
C PHE A 28 11.09 3.53 13.38
N PRO A 29 11.74 3.15 14.49
CA PRO A 29 12.07 4.05 15.59
C PRO A 29 13.19 5.02 15.20
N LYS A 30 12.94 5.77 14.15
CA LYS A 30 13.82 6.74 13.48
C LYS A 30 13.04 8.00 13.17
N SER A 31 13.75 9.03 12.69
CA SER A 31 13.12 10.26 12.21
C SER A 31 12.16 9.99 11.03
N ILE A 32 11.27 10.94 10.74
CA ILE A 32 10.40 10.92 9.55
C ILE A 32 11.28 10.81 8.30
N TYR A 33 12.32 11.63 8.20
CA TYR A 33 13.30 11.61 7.12
C TYR A 33 13.94 10.22 6.97
N ASP A 34 14.51 9.67 8.04
CA ASP A 34 15.22 8.39 7.97
C ASP A 34 14.32 7.19 7.72
N ASN A 35 13.03 7.28 8.03
CA ASN A 35 12.06 6.26 7.63
C ASN A 35 11.98 6.17 6.10
N VAL A 36 11.85 7.30 5.40
CA VAL A 36 11.73 7.34 3.94
C VAL A 36 13.07 7.09 3.26
N ALA A 37 14.15 7.69 3.78
CA ALA A 37 15.50 7.57 3.25
C ALA A 37 16.13 6.18 3.40
N TYR A 38 15.54 5.30 4.24
CA TYR A 38 16.13 4.01 4.59
C TYR A 38 16.33 3.12 3.35
N GLY A 39 15.25 2.88 2.60
CA GLY A 39 15.31 2.05 1.39
C GLY A 39 16.28 2.60 0.33
N PRO A 40 16.14 3.86 -0.07
CA PRO A 40 17.06 4.49 -0.99
C PRO A 40 18.55 4.39 -0.59
N LYS A 41 18.88 4.55 0.70
CA LYS A 41 20.24 4.34 1.22
C LYS A 41 20.73 2.91 1.07
N VAL A 42 19.89 1.93 1.44
CA VAL A 42 20.24 0.50 1.39
C VAL A 42 20.46 0.02 -0.04
N HIS A 43 19.66 0.52 -0.98
CA HIS A 43 19.72 0.13 -2.39
C HIS A 43 20.63 1.04 -3.24
N GLY A 44 21.30 2.03 -2.65
CA GLY A 44 22.22 2.92 -3.38
C GLY A 44 21.55 3.75 -4.46
N LEU A 45 20.28 4.17 -4.24
CA LEU A 45 19.48 4.89 -5.24
C LEU A 45 19.78 6.38 -5.32
N ALA A 46 20.58 6.92 -4.38
CA ALA A 46 20.99 8.31 -4.35
C ALA A 46 22.51 8.40 -4.45
N ALA A 47 23.03 9.17 -5.39
CA ALA A 47 24.45 9.41 -5.57
C ALA A 47 24.97 10.49 -4.61
N SER A 48 24.09 11.38 -4.15
CA SER A 48 24.41 12.49 -3.26
C SER A 48 23.37 12.66 -2.16
N LYS A 49 23.68 13.52 -1.18
CA LYS A 49 22.68 13.91 -0.18
C LYS A 49 21.51 14.66 -0.81
N THR A 50 21.77 15.49 -1.80
CA THR A 50 20.73 16.24 -2.52
C THR A 50 19.74 15.32 -3.21
N ASP A 51 20.22 14.27 -3.91
CA ASP A 51 19.35 13.28 -4.56
C ASP A 51 18.49 12.54 -3.52
N LEU A 52 19.07 12.22 -2.36
CA LEU A 52 18.34 11.58 -1.28
C LEU A 52 17.26 12.49 -0.69
N ASP A 53 17.58 13.78 -0.50
CA ASP A 53 16.64 14.79 -0.02
C ASP A 53 15.45 14.93 -0.99
N GLU A 54 15.72 14.92 -2.31
CA GLU A 54 14.69 14.95 -3.36
C GLU A 54 13.81 13.69 -3.33
N ILE A 55 14.40 12.49 -3.22
CA ILE A 55 13.65 11.24 -3.12
C ILE A 55 12.72 11.29 -1.90
N VAL A 56 13.21 11.76 -0.76
CA VAL A 56 12.42 11.86 0.48
C VAL A 56 11.27 12.85 0.30
N GLU A 57 11.52 14.04 -0.21
CA GLU A 57 10.50 15.05 -0.44
C GLU A 57 9.42 14.55 -1.41
N VAL A 58 9.84 14.04 -2.58
CA VAL A 58 8.92 13.51 -3.60
C VAL A 58 8.05 12.38 -3.04
N SER A 59 8.64 11.47 -2.26
CA SER A 59 7.90 10.36 -1.66
C SER A 59 6.89 10.84 -0.61
N LEU A 60 7.26 11.80 0.23
CA LEU A 60 6.34 12.39 1.22
C LEU A 60 5.22 13.20 0.54
N ARG A 61 5.50 13.89 -0.58
CA ARG A 61 4.50 14.59 -1.38
C ARG A 61 3.52 13.60 -2.00
N LYS A 62 4.03 12.56 -2.65
CA LYS A 62 3.20 11.49 -3.23
C LYS A 62 2.34 10.77 -2.18
N ALA A 63 2.81 10.65 -0.95
CA ALA A 63 2.03 10.09 0.17
C ALA A 63 1.10 11.10 0.85
N GLY A 64 0.95 12.32 0.32
CA GLY A 64 0.10 13.37 0.88
C GLY A 64 0.48 13.80 2.30
N LEU A 65 1.76 13.61 2.68
CA LEU A 65 2.23 13.87 4.06
C LEU A 65 3.15 15.10 4.16
N TRP A 66 3.76 15.54 3.07
CA TRP A 66 4.78 16.59 3.06
C TRP A 66 4.36 17.86 3.79
N ALA A 67 3.18 18.39 3.47
CA ALA A 67 2.70 19.66 4.05
C ALA A 67 2.58 19.61 5.60
N GLU A 68 2.37 18.42 6.15
CA GLU A 68 2.19 18.21 7.59
C GLU A 68 3.51 18.01 8.34
N VAL A 69 4.59 17.63 7.62
CA VAL A 69 5.85 17.20 8.27
C VAL A 69 7.11 17.91 7.81
N LYS A 70 7.05 18.73 6.74
CA LYS A 70 8.23 19.38 6.14
C LYS A 70 9.09 20.16 7.13
N ASP A 71 8.49 20.78 8.14
CA ASP A 71 9.17 21.61 9.13
C ASP A 71 9.67 20.80 10.35
N ARG A 72 9.44 19.47 10.35
CA ARG A 72 9.82 18.57 11.46
C ARG A 72 10.31 17.19 11.00
N LEU A 73 11.03 17.13 9.90
CA LEU A 73 11.54 15.88 9.31
C LEU A 73 12.47 15.09 10.25
N THR A 74 13.10 15.76 11.21
CA THR A 74 13.96 15.15 12.23
C THR A 74 13.17 14.56 13.42
N ALA A 75 11.87 14.87 13.53
CA ALA A 75 11.02 14.32 14.59
C ALA A 75 10.83 12.80 14.41
N PRO A 76 10.61 12.05 15.53
CA PRO A 76 10.37 10.62 15.46
C PRO A 76 9.12 10.28 14.64
N GLY A 77 9.24 9.32 13.68
CA GLY A 77 8.11 8.85 12.89
C GLY A 77 7.03 8.18 13.72
N THR A 78 7.40 7.58 14.86
CA THR A 78 6.47 6.97 15.82
C THR A 78 5.61 7.97 16.58
N GLY A 79 5.97 9.25 16.60
CA GLY A 79 5.19 10.33 17.23
C GLY A 79 4.06 10.89 16.35
N LEU A 80 3.89 10.40 15.14
CA LEU A 80 2.81 10.78 14.22
C LEU A 80 1.48 10.12 14.63
N SER A 81 0.34 10.69 14.18
CA SER A 81 -0.97 10.04 14.32
C SER A 81 -1.04 8.75 13.48
N GLY A 82 -1.98 7.85 13.75
CA GLY A 82 -2.11 6.58 13.04
C GLY A 82 -2.19 6.73 11.52
N GLY A 83 -3.03 7.65 11.03
CA GLY A 83 -3.14 7.93 9.59
C GLY A 83 -1.87 8.57 9.00
N GLN A 84 -1.16 9.41 9.77
CA GLN A 84 0.13 9.95 9.36
C GLN A 84 1.22 8.86 9.32
N GLN A 85 1.23 7.95 10.32
CA GLN A 85 2.15 6.82 10.33
C GLN A 85 1.92 5.89 9.13
N GLN A 86 0.66 5.63 8.77
CA GLN A 86 0.34 4.82 7.60
C GLN A 86 0.84 5.48 6.31
N ARG A 87 0.59 6.78 6.13
CA ARG A 87 1.14 7.53 4.99
C ARG A 87 2.67 7.58 4.99
N LEU A 88 3.31 7.64 6.16
CA LEU A 88 4.77 7.51 6.26
C LEU A 88 5.26 6.14 5.81
N CYS A 89 4.58 5.06 6.18
CA CYS A 89 4.90 3.71 5.71
C CYS A 89 4.71 3.58 4.19
N ILE A 90 3.67 4.20 3.62
CA ILE A 90 3.48 4.27 2.16
C ILE A 90 4.62 5.07 1.51
N ALA A 91 4.98 6.26 2.03
CA ALA A 91 6.10 7.06 1.52
C ALA A 91 7.41 6.25 1.53
N ARG A 92 7.68 5.54 2.62
CA ARG A 92 8.85 4.63 2.73
C ARG A 92 8.83 3.54 1.65
N THR A 93 7.67 2.97 1.39
CA THR A 93 7.50 1.90 0.40
C THR A 93 7.73 2.40 -1.02
N ILE A 94 7.17 3.54 -1.40
CA ILE A 94 7.30 4.07 -2.76
C ILE A 94 8.67 4.72 -3.04
N ALA A 95 9.42 5.07 -2.00
CA ALA A 95 10.73 5.71 -2.14
C ALA A 95 11.78 4.85 -2.88
N VAL A 96 11.62 3.54 -2.90
CA VAL A 96 12.48 2.62 -3.66
C VAL A 96 12.01 2.36 -5.09
N GLY A 97 10.87 2.91 -5.50
CA GLY A 97 10.31 2.75 -6.84
C GLY A 97 9.89 1.30 -7.16
N PRO A 98 9.08 0.63 -6.32
CA PRO A 98 8.67 -0.74 -6.56
C PRO A 98 7.78 -0.85 -7.79
N GLU A 99 7.69 -2.03 -8.41
CA GLU A 99 6.75 -2.32 -9.51
C GLU A 99 5.35 -2.67 -8.99
N VAL A 100 5.31 -3.32 -7.83
CA VAL A 100 4.08 -3.77 -7.18
C VAL A 100 4.07 -3.33 -5.72
N ILE A 101 2.92 -2.87 -5.24
CA ILE A 101 2.68 -2.56 -3.83
C ILE A 101 1.59 -3.49 -3.31
N LEU A 102 1.93 -4.29 -2.31
CA LEU A 102 0.99 -5.11 -1.57
C LEU A 102 0.50 -4.32 -0.36
N MET A 103 -0.80 -4.22 -0.16
CA MET A 103 -1.41 -3.53 0.98
C MET A 103 -2.32 -4.50 1.73
N ASP A 104 -2.00 -4.76 2.98
CA ASP A 104 -2.78 -5.64 3.86
C ASP A 104 -3.67 -4.78 4.76
N GLU A 105 -4.96 -4.75 4.48
CA GLU A 105 -5.98 -3.98 5.24
C GLU A 105 -5.53 -2.55 5.64
N PRO A 106 -5.05 -1.72 4.72
CA PRO A 106 -4.31 -0.49 5.04
C PRO A 106 -5.13 0.57 5.79
N CYS A 107 -6.44 0.41 5.88
CA CYS A 107 -7.36 1.36 6.51
C CYS A 107 -8.06 0.82 7.76
N SER A 108 -7.88 -0.46 8.13
CA SER A 108 -8.69 -1.12 9.17
C SER A 108 -8.56 -0.50 10.58
N ALA A 109 -7.43 0.15 10.87
CA ALA A 109 -7.15 0.79 12.16
C ALA A 109 -7.31 2.33 12.12
N LEU A 110 -7.92 2.88 11.07
CA LEU A 110 -8.00 4.32 10.84
C LEU A 110 -9.43 4.84 11.00
N ASP A 111 -9.53 6.10 11.41
CA ASP A 111 -10.80 6.83 11.39
C ASP A 111 -11.28 7.09 9.95
N PRO A 112 -12.56 7.47 9.74
CA PRO A 112 -13.13 7.67 8.41
C PRO A 112 -12.40 8.75 7.58
N ILE A 113 -11.88 9.81 8.21
CA ILE A 113 -11.19 10.90 7.51
C ILE A 113 -9.82 10.41 7.02
N ALA A 114 -9.08 9.71 7.88
CA ALA A 114 -7.81 9.12 7.50
C ALA A 114 -7.99 8.02 6.45
N THR A 115 -9.05 7.21 6.53
CA THR A 115 -9.43 6.21 5.53
C THR A 115 -9.65 6.85 4.15
N ALA A 116 -10.45 7.91 4.07
CA ALA A 116 -10.70 8.61 2.81
C ALA A 116 -9.40 9.10 2.16
N LYS A 117 -8.49 9.70 2.95
CA LYS A 117 -7.18 10.15 2.47
C LYS A 117 -6.31 9.01 1.92
N ILE A 118 -6.35 7.82 2.56
CA ILE A 118 -5.60 6.65 2.06
C ILE A 118 -6.25 6.11 0.78
N GLU A 119 -7.58 6.11 0.66
CA GLU A 119 -8.29 5.68 -0.56
C GLU A 119 -7.99 6.62 -1.75
N GLU A 120 -8.00 7.94 -1.54
CA GLU A 120 -7.58 8.92 -2.54
C GLU A 120 -6.12 8.68 -2.96
N LEU A 121 -5.23 8.50 -1.99
CA LEU A 121 -3.82 8.20 -2.24
C LEU A 121 -3.65 6.90 -3.05
N MET A 122 -4.40 5.85 -2.76
CA MET A 122 -4.35 4.61 -3.55
C MET A 122 -4.77 4.84 -5.00
N ALA A 123 -5.80 5.66 -5.24
CA ALA A 123 -6.24 6.00 -6.59
C ALA A 123 -5.15 6.75 -7.37
N GLU A 124 -4.45 7.71 -6.74
CA GLU A 124 -3.33 8.42 -7.35
C GLU A 124 -2.13 7.50 -7.63
N LEU A 125 -1.75 6.68 -6.66
CA LEU A 125 -0.63 5.75 -6.78
C LEU A 125 -0.88 4.67 -7.84
N SER A 126 -2.13 4.24 -8.04
CA SER A 126 -2.49 3.21 -9.03
C SER A 126 -2.21 3.64 -10.48
N GLN A 127 -2.00 4.93 -10.73
CA GLN A 127 -1.59 5.43 -12.05
C GLN A 127 -0.14 5.07 -12.39
N ASN A 128 0.70 4.83 -11.39
CA ASN A 128 2.12 4.59 -11.57
C ASN A 128 2.60 3.24 -11.02
N PHE A 129 1.82 2.60 -10.16
CA PHE A 129 2.16 1.35 -9.49
C PHE A 129 1.06 0.32 -9.66
N THR A 130 1.43 -0.94 -9.78
CA THR A 130 0.46 -2.03 -9.62
C THR A 130 0.18 -2.23 -8.13
N ILE A 131 -1.09 -2.07 -7.71
CA ILE A 131 -1.47 -2.22 -6.30
C ILE A 131 -2.33 -3.47 -6.14
N ALA A 132 -1.94 -4.34 -5.22
CA ALA A 132 -2.78 -5.44 -4.75
C ALA A 132 -3.15 -5.16 -3.28
N ILE A 133 -4.45 -5.03 -3.01
CA ILE A 133 -4.99 -4.77 -1.68
C ILE A 133 -5.75 -5.97 -1.16
N VAL A 134 -5.51 -6.36 0.08
CA VAL A 134 -6.36 -7.25 0.85
C VAL A 134 -7.25 -6.40 1.76
N THR A 135 -8.54 -6.62 1.73
CA THR A 135 -9.50 -5.94 2.60
C THR A 135 -10.71 -6.82 2.88
N HIS A 136 -11.26 -6.71 4.08
CA HIS A 136 -12.55 -7.30 4.43
C HIS A 136 -13.72 -6.33 4.20
N SER A 137 -13.44 -5.07 3.81
CA SER A 137 -14.46 -4.07 3.50
C SER A 137 -14.87 -4.14 2.04
N MET A 138 -16.05 -4.69 1.77
CA MET A 138 -16.65 -4.71 0.43
C MET A 138 -16.79 -3.29 -0.16
N GLN A 139 -17.18 -2.33 0.69
CA GLN A 139 -17.32 -0.94 0.26
C GLN A 139 -16.00 -0.33 -0.18
N GLN A 140 -14.90 -0.63 0.53
CA GLN A 140 -13.56 -0.19 0.13
C GLN A 140 -13.16 -0.84 -1.19
N ALA A 141 -13.29 -2.18 -1.30
CA ALA A 141 -12.97 -2.88 -2.54
C ALA A 141 -13.72 -2.30 -3.74
N ALA A 142 -15.02 -2.02 -3.58
CA ALA A 142 -15.85 -1.44 -4.63
C ALA A 142 -15.41 -0.03 -5.06
N ARG A 143 -14.85 0.78 -4.13
CA ARG A 143 -14.40 2.14 -4.43
C ARG A 143 -13.03 2.22 -5.08
N VAL A 144 -12.07 1.39 -4.60
CA VAL A 144 -10.65 1.60 -4.92
C VAL A 144 -10.10 0.64 -5.97
N SER A 145 -10.78 -0.49 -6.26
CA SER A 145 -10.23 -1.50 -7.16
C SER A 145 -10.88 -1.52 -8.54
N GLN A 146 -10.09 -1.84 -9.57
CA GLN A 146 -10.57 -2.10 -10.93
C GLN A 146 -10.99 -3.57 -11.08
N ARG A 147 -10.30 -4.48 -10.41
CA ARG A 147 -10.59 -5.91 -10.39
C ARG A 147 -10.67 -6.39 -8.95
N THR A 148 -11.62 -7.27 -8.67
CA THR A 148 -11.81 -7.87 -7.35
C THR A 148 -11.72 -9.38 -7.44
N ALA A 149 -11.00 -9.98 -6.50
CA ALA A 149 -10.91 -11.41 -6.30
C ALA A 149 -11.55 -11.77 -4.95
N TYR A 150 -12.53 -12.66 -4.96
CA TYR A 150 -13.15 -13.19 -3.76
C TYR A 150 -12.55 -14.53 -3.36
N PHE A 151 -12.04 -14.59 -2.14
CA PHE A 151 -11.51 -15.81 -1.53
C PHE A 151 -12.43 -16.28 -0.41
N HIS A 152 -12.70 -17.58 -0.37
CA HIS A 152 -13.44 -18.23 0.71
C HIS A 152 -12.68 -19.49 1.16
N MET A 153 -12.40 -19.59 2.46
CA MET A 153 -11.68 -20.73 3.07
C MET A 153 -10.39 -21.11 2.31
N GLY A 154 -9.58 -20.10 1.94
CA GLY A 154 -8.31 -20.28 1.24
C GLY A 154 -8.43 -20.61 -0.27
N LYS A 155 -9.63 -20.67 -0.81
CA LYS A 155 -9.88 -20.93 -2.25
C LYS A 155 -10.29 -19.65 -2.96
N LEU A 156 -9.72 -19.41 -4.14
CA LEU A 156 -10.20 -18.39 -5.05
C LEU A 156 -11.55 -18.84 -5.63
N ILE A 157 -12.60 -18.09 -5.35
CA ILE A 157 -13.97 -18.38 -5.80
C ILE A 157 -14.25 -17.66 -7.12
N GLU A 158 -13.98 -16.37 -7.15
CA GLU A 158 -14.26 -15.54 -8.32
C GLU A 158 -13.22 -14.44 -8.46
N VAL A 159 -12.86 -14.07 -9.68
CA VAL A 159 -12.08 -12.88 -10.00
C VAL A 159 -12.61 -12.23 -11.27
N ASN A 160 -13.05 -10.98 -11.17
CA ASN A 160 -13.63 -10.27 -12.30
C ASN A 160 -13.44 -8.76 -12.15
N ASP A 161 -13.94 -7.97 -13.13
CA ASP A 161 -14.07 -6.53 -12.97
C ASP A 161 -14.90 -6.23 -11.72
N THR A 162 -14.45 -5.28 -10.92
CA THR A 162 -15.06 -4.93 -9.63
C THR A 162 -16.55 -4.66 -9.77
N LYS A 163 -16.95 -3.86 -10.79
CA LYS A 163 -18.36 -3.59 -11.04
C LYS A 163 -19.16 -4.87 -11.23
N ARG A 164 -18.63 -5.85 -12.00
CA ARG A 164 -19.31 -7.13 -12.26
C ARG A 164 -19.43 -7.95 -10.99
N VAL A 165 -18.35 -8.08 -10.22
CA VAL A 165 -18.38 -8.81 -8.93
C VAL A 165 -19.48 -8.28 -8.01
N PHE A 166 -19.63 -6.95 -7.90
CA PHE A 166 -20.56 -6.33 -6.97
C PHE A 166 -22.00 -6.16 -7.49
N THR A 167 -22.24 -6.28 -8.81
CA THR A 167 -23.59 -6.09 -9.38
C THR A 167 -24.18 -7.33 -10.01
N ASN A 168 -23.37 -8.24 -10.52
CA ASN A 168 -23.79 -9.47 -11.20
C ASN A 168 -22.69 -10.54 -11.08
N PRO A 169 -22.42 -11.03 -9.85
CA PRO A 169 -21.43 -12.07 -9.61
C PRO A 169 -21.76 -13.36 -10.37
N GLU A 170 -20.72 -14.09 -10.76
CA GLU A 170 -20.88 -15.35 -11.48
C GLU A 170 -21.05 -16.55 -10.55
N HIS A 171 -20.63 -16.41 -9.28
CA HIS A 171 -20.61 -17.50 -8.32
C HIS A 171 -21.60 -17.24 -7.16
N GLU A 172 -22.43 -18.24 -6.83
CA GLU A 172 -23.44 -18.16 -5.75
C GLU A 172 -22.82 -17.77 -4.38
N LEU A 173 -21.61 -18.26 -4.08
CA LEU A 173 -20.89 -17.86 -2.85
C LEU A 173 -20.52 -16.38 -2.83
N THR A 174 -20.16 -15.82 -3.99
CA THR A 174 -19.88 -14.39 -4.13
C THR A 174 -21.16 -13.58 -3.90
N GLU A 175 -22.27 -13.99 -4.51
CA GLU A 175 -23.57 -13.36 -4.34
C GLU A 175 -24.02 -13.40 -2.87
N ALA A 176 -23.93 -14.56 -2.22
CA ALA A 176 -24.27 -14.74 -0.82
C ALA A 176 -23.42 -13.82 0.08
N TYR A 177 -22.12 -13.70 -0.20
CA TYR A 177 -21.24 -12.81 0.55
C TYR A 177 -21.63 -11.34 0.40
N ILE A 178 -21.85 -10.88 -0.83
CA ILE A 178 -22.18 -9.48 -1.12
C ILE A 178 -23.54 -9.09 -0.55
N THR A 179 -24.52 -10.00 -0.60
CA THR A 179 -25.88 -9.77 -0.10
C THR A 179 -26.04 -10.00 1.41
N GLY A 180 -24.97 -10.40 2.11
CA GLY A 180 -24.99 -10.70 3.55
C GLY A 180 -25.80 -11.96 3.90
N ARG A 181 -26.03 -12.85 2.94
CA ARG A 181 -26.78 -14.11 3.12
C ARG A 181 -25.91 -15.29 3.54
N PHE A 182 -24.72 -15.01 4.08
CA PHE A 182 -23.92 -16.03 4.74
C PHE A 182 -24.58 -16.37 6.08
N GLY A 183 -25.28 -17.48 6.12
CA GLY A 183 -25.83 -18.12 7.30
C GLY A 183 -25.37 -19.56 7.39
#